data_e217da2beba77b094344b1f55e8b3b0d
#
_entry.id   e217da2beba77b094344b1f55e8b3b0d
#
_cell.length_a   1.000
_cell.length_b   1.000
_cell.length_c   1.000
_cell.angle_alpha   90.00
_cell.angle_beta   90.00
_cell.angle_gamma   90.00
#
_symmetry.space_group_name_H-M   'P 1'
#
loop_
_entity.id
_entity.type
_entity.pdbx_description
1 polymer ?
#
loop_
_entity_poly.entity_id
_entity_poly.type
_entity_poly.pdbx_seq_one_letter_code
_entity_poly.pdbx_strand_id
1 'polypeptide(L)'
;MAGRTPRSVATRLGELDCRVVDALPEGATPELAVVLCHGFGAPATDLVPLAPELLALEGALAERVRFVFPGAPLTLAELGMPSGRAWFHLPPEVLMGQARDWSRFGREVPPGIAAARRGVMSVVDALSTATKLPYGRIVLGGFSQGGMVTTDVALRLEEAPAGLCILSGTLTSEAEWRQKASARKGLPVFQAHGRHDDVLPFSAAERLRDLLVEAGLSVDFHPFEGPHTIAPEELERLAAFLVARLGGR
;
A
#
# COMPACT_ATOMS: atom_id res chain seq x y z
N MET A 1 23.91 -12.20 -16.33
CA MET A 1 22.88 -13.16 -16.78
C MET A 1 21.66 -12.37 -17.20
N ALA A 2 21.04 -12.63 -18.36
CA ALA A 2 19.82 -11.94 -18.75
C ALA A 2 18.72 -12.28 -17.71
N GLY A 3 18.18 -11.25 -17.06
CA GLY A 3 17.10 -11.41 -16.09
C GLY A 3 15.86 -12.01 -16.76
N ARG A 4 15.08 -12.80 -16.03
CA ARG A 4 13.81 -13.32 -16.53
C ARG A 4 12.82 -12.18 -16.74
N THR A 5 12.07 -12.23 -17.83
CA THR A 5 10.98 -11.28 -18.09
C THR A 5 9.88 -11.46 -17.03
N PRO A 6 9.43 -10.40 -16.37
CA PRO A 6 8.32 -10.47 -15.43
C PRO A 6 7.05 -10.99 -16.09
N ARG A 7 6.33 -11.86 -15.40
CA ARG A 7 5.01 -12.38 -15.83
C ARG A 7 3.93 -11.66 -15.06
N SER A 8 2.83 -11.33 -15.73
CA SER A 8 1.64 -10.74 -15.11
C SER A 8 0.44 -11.67 -15.32
N VAL A 9 -0.16 -12.11 -14.22
CA VAL A 9 -1.30 -13.05 -14.23
C VAL A 9 -2.49 -12.42 -13.50
N ALA A 10 -3.68 -12.49 -14.14
CA ALA A 10 -4.91 -12.15 -13.45
C ALA A 10 -5.37 -13.37 -12.63
N THR A 11 -5.73 -13.14 -11.38
CA THR A 11 -6.23 -14.17 -10.48
C THR A 11 -7.16 -13.57 -9.43
N ARG A 12 -7.92 -14.42 -8.77
CA ARG A 12 -8.70 -14.02 -7.58
C ARG A 12 -7.98 -14.52 -6.33
N LEU A 13 -7.73 -13.61 -5.39
CA LEU A 13 -7.21 -13.94 -4.07
C LEU A 13 -8.22 -13.45 -3.02
N GLY A 14 -8.70 -14.37 -2.19
CA GLY A 14 -9.77 -14.04 -1.26
C GLY A 14 -11.00 -13.47 -1.97
N GLU A 15 -11.41 -12.29 -1.54
CA GLU A 15 -12.60 -11.62 -2.06
C GLU A 15 -12.32 -10.71 -3.27
N LEU A 16 -11.04 -10.48 -3.65
CA LEU A 16 -10.66 -9.48 -4.65
C LEU A 16 -10.02 -10.09 -5.90
N ASP A 17 -10.29 -9.47 -7.04
CA ASP A 17 -9.56 -9.72 -8.27
C ASP A 17 -8.20 -9.02 -8.18
N CYS A 18 -7.13 -9.75 -8.53
CA CYS A 18 -5.76 -9.28 -8.37
C CYS A 18 -4.96 -9.44 -9.66
N ARG A 19 -3.92 -8.62 -9.82
CA ARG A 19 -2.80 -8.89 -10.71
C ARG A 19 -1.62 -9.37 -9.88
N VAL A 20 -1.03 -10.48 -10.28
CA VAL A 20 0.18 -11.05 -9.67
C VAL A 20 1.32 -10.91 -10.65
N VAL A 21 2.42 -10.30 -10.22
CA VAL A 21 3.61 -10.06 -11.06
C VAL A 21 4.84 -10.58 -10.34
N ASP A 22 5.61 -11.41 -11.01
CA ASP A 22 6.93 -11.86 -10.59
C ASP A 22 7.82 -12.27 -11.78
N ALA A 23 9.12 -12.41 -11.54
CA ALA A 23 10.10 -12.99 -12.45
C ALA A 23 10.65 -14.34 -11.95
N LEU A 24 9.96 -14.96 -10.99
CA LEU A 24 10.36 -16.22 -10.38
C LEU A 24 10.35 -17.38 -11.40
N PRO A 25 11.13 -18.46 -11.17
CA PRO A 25 10.95 -19.70 -11.89
C PRO A 25 9.50 -20.20 -11.80
N GLU A 26 9.06 -20.93 -12.80
CA GLU A 26 7.73 -21.56 -12.76
C GLU A 26 7.63 -22.51 -11.56
N GLY A 27 6.53 -22.38 -10.79
CA GLY A 27 6.31 -23.17 -9.58
C GLY A 27 7.12 -22.73 -8.36
N ALA A 28 8.02 -21.74 -8.48
CA ALA A 28 8.80 -21.28 -7.33
C ALA A 28 7.95 -20.49 -6.34
N THR A 29 8.23 -20.73 -5.06
CA THR A 29 7.64 -19.97 -3.95
C THR A 29 8.46 -18.69 -3.72
N PRO A 30 7.84 -17.50 -3.60
CA PRO A 30 8.56 -16.29 -3.23
C PRO A 30 9.10 -16.38 -1.80
N GLU A 31 10.14 -15.60 -1.51
CA GLU A 31 10.63 -15.41 -0.14
C GLU A 31 9.96 -14.22 0.54
N LEU A 32 9.47 -13.29 -0.25
CA LEU A 32 8.72 -12.11 0.18
C LEU A 32 7.58 -11.87 -0.81
N ALA A 33 6.42 -11.46 -0.30
CA ALA A 33 5.34 -10.95 -1.12
C ALA A 33 5.07 -9.48 -0.81
N VAL A 34 4.66 -8.71 -1.82
CA VAL A 34 4.36 -7.28 -1.69
C VAL A 34 2.96 -7.04 -2.23
N VAL A 35 2.04 -6.59 -1.38
CA VAL A 35 0.66 -6.25 -1.74
C VAL A 35 0.55 -4.74 -1.85
N LEU A 36 0.26 -4.21 -3.06
CA LEU A 36 0.16 -2.77 -3.32
C LEU A 36 -1.24 -2.40 -3.80
N CYS A 37 -1.91 -1.56 -3.02
CA CYS A 37 -3.26 -1.06 -3.27
C CYS A 37 -3.22 0.29 -3.99
N HIS A 38 -3.98 0.44 -5.09
CA HIS A 38 -4.05 1.66 -5.90
C HIS A 38 -4.84 2.79 -5.24
N GLY A 39 -4.75 4.01 -5.79
CA GLY A 39 -5.46 5.19 -5.32
C GLY A 39 -6.95 5.22 -5.73
N PHE A 40 -7.69 6.19 -5.15
CA PHE A 40 -9.08 6.48 -5.55
C PHE A 40 -9.14 6.90 -7.02
N GLY A 41 -10.14 6.41 -7.76
CA GLY A 41 -10.34 6.77 -9.16
C GLY A 41 -9.47 6.03 -10.16
N ALA A 42 -8.42 5.39 -9.70
CA ALA A 42 -7.51 4.62 -10.54
C ALA A 42 -8.13 3.26 -10.95
N PRO A 43 -7.76 2.72 -12.13
CA PRO A 43 -8.10 1.34 -12.47
C PRO A 43 -7.33 0.34 -11.59
N ALA A 44 -7.87 -0.87 -11.46
CA ALA A 44 -7.25 -1.93 -10.66
C ALA A 44 -5.80 -2.29 -11.10
N THR A 45 -5.40 -1.87 -12.29
CA THR A 45 -4.07 -2.15 -12.86
C THR A 45 -3.09 -1.00 -12.77
N ASP A 46 -3.47 0.10 -12.12
CA ASP A 46 -2.71 1.35 -12.08
C ASP A 46 -1.26 1.17 -11.59
N LEU A 47 -1.08 0.47 -10.49
CA LEU A 47 0.25 0.24 -9.90
C LEU A 47 1.00 -0.96 -10.47
N VAL A 48 0.39 -1.75 -11.38
CA VAL A 48 1.05 -2.93 -11.96
C VAL A 48 2.38 -2.62 -12.64
N PRO A 49 2.56 -1.47 -13.34
CA PRO A 49 3.83 -1.08 -13.94
C PRO A 49 4.98 -0.91 -12.93
N LEU A 50 4.71 -0.66 -11.65
CA LEU A 50 5.77 -0.53 -10.64
C LEU A 50 6.55 -1.84 -10.43
N ALA A 51 5.90 -3.00 -10.61
CA ALA A 51 6.58 -4.28 -10.38
C ALA A 51 7.78 -4.48 -11.33
N PRO A 52 7.66 -4.42 -12.67
CA PRO A 52 8.80 -4.55 -13.55
C PRO A 52 9.88 -3.50 -13.32
N GLU A 53 9.51 -2.27 -12.92
CA GLU A 53 10.48 -1.22 -12.58
C GLU A 53 11.29 -1.59 -11.33
N LEU A 54 10.63 -1.98 -10.25
CA LEU A 54 11.28 -2.41 -9.00
C LEU A 54 12.15 -3.66 -9.20
N LEU A 55 11.66 -4.63 -10.01
CA LEU A 55 12.41 -5.84 -10.35
C LEU A 55 13.66 -5.54 -11.19
N ALA A 56 13.63 -4.48 -12.00
CA ALA A 56 14.78 -4.03 -12.80
C ALA A 56 15.81 -3.26 -11.97
N LEU A 57 15.37 -2.51 -10.96
CA LEU A 57 16.26 -1.77 -10.06
C LEU A 57 17.12 -2.68 -9.19
N GLU A 58 16.52 -3.80 -8.71
CA GLU A 58 17.20 -4.70 -7.76
C GLU A 58 17.03 -6.17 -8.16
N GLY A 59 18.12 -6.80 -8.61
CA GLY A 59 18.10 -8.21 -9.04
C GLY A 59 17.61 -9.18 -7.97
N ALA A 60 17.88 -8.89 -6.69
CA ALA A 60 17.40 -9.69 -5.57
C ALA A 60 15.86 -9.73 -5.48
N LEU A 61 15.18 -8.65 -5.90
CA LEU A 61 13.72 -8.63 -5.96
C LEU A 61 13.22 -9.54 -7.10
N ALA A 62 13.87 -9.51 -8.26
CA ALA A 62 13.51 -10.34 -9.41
C ALA A 62 13.58 -11.84 -9.12
N GLU A 63 14.51 -12.27 -8.28
CA GLU A 63 14.73 -13.67 -7.95
C GLU A 63 13.85 -14.19 -6.81
N ARG A 64 13.30 -13.31 -5.94
CA ARG A 64 12.77 -13.70 -4.64
C ARG A 64 11.42 -13.11 -4.28
N VAL A 65 10.91 -12.11 -5.05
CA VAL A 65 9.73 -11.34 -4.68
C VAL A 65 8.57 -11.57 -5.64
N ARG A 66 7.36 -11.64 -5.08
CA ARG A 66 6.09 -11.62 -5.81
C ARG A 66 5.30 -10.37 -5.44
N PHE A 67 4.86 -9.63 -6.45
CA PHE A 67 3.97 -8.48 -6.29
C PHE A 67 2.52 -8.88 -6.54
N VAL A 68 1.61 -8.34 -5.72
CA VAL A 68 0.17 -8.55 -5.81
C VAL A 68 -0.52 -7.18 -5.79
N PHE A 69 -1.36 -6.93 -6.79
CA PHE A 69 -2.11 -5.69 -6.96
C PHE A 69 -3.60 -6.00 -6.91
N PRO A 70 -4.25 -5.88 -5.75
CA PRO A 70 -5.68 -6.07 -5.62
C PRO A 70 -6.43 -4.90 -6.25
N GLY A 71 -7.53 -5.20 -6.95
CA GLY A 71 -8.48 -4.19 -7.42
C GLY A 71 -9.49 -3.84 -6.34
N ALA A 72 -9.68 -2.55 -6.10
CA ALA A 72 -10.68 -2.06 -5.14
C ALA A 72 -12.10 -2.47 -5.56
N PRO A 73 -13.00 -2.79 -4.60
CA PRO A 73 -14.31 -3.38 -4.90
C PRO A 73 -15.33 -2.39 -5.45
N LEU A 74 -15.25 -1.11 -5.08
CA LEU A 74 -16.24 -0.10 -5.48
C LEU A 74 -15.95 0.40 -6.90
N THR A 75 -16.96 0.35 -7.78
CA THR A 75 -16.91 0.99 -9.09
C THR A 75 -17.29 2.47 -8.99
N LEU A 76 -16.65 3.30 -9.79
CA LEU A 76 -16.94 4.73 -9.89
C LEU A 76 -17.58 5.11 -11.25
N ALA A 77 -18.16 4.14 -11.97
CA ALA A 77 -18.77 4.35 -13.27
C ALA A 77 -19.90 5.41 -13.20
N GLU A 78 -20.68 5.43 -12.12
CA GLU A 78 -21.75 6.41 -11.89
C GLU A 78 -21.21 7.84 -11.64
N LEU A 79 -19.93 7.97 -11.28
CA LEU A 79 -19.23 9.25 -11.16
C LEU A 79 -18.50 9.65 -12.44
N GLY A 80 -18.79 9.00 -13.58
CA GLY A 80 -18.15 9.29 -14.85
C GLY A 80 -16.75 8.71 -15.03
N MET A 81 -16.32 7.80 -14.15
CA MET A 81 -15.04 7.09 -14.20
C MET A 81 -15.28 5.59 -14.45
N PRO A 82 -15.50 5.15 -15.71
CA PRO A 82 -15.95 3.78 -16.01
C PRO A 82 -14.95 2.68 -15.59
N SER A 83 -13.64 2.94 -15.64
CA SER A 83 -12.60 2.04 -15.15
C SER A 83 -12.14 2.37 -13.72
N GLY A 84 -12.59 3.47 -13.16
CA GLY A 84 -12.20 3.96 -11.83
C GLY A 84 -12.76 3.09 -10.72
N ARG A 85 -11.94 2.90 -9.69
CA ARG A 85 -12.28 2.11 -8.51
C ARG A 85 -11.93 2.83 -7.22
N ALA A 86 -12.58 2.42 -6.13
CA ALA A 86 -12.31 2.96 -4.80
C ALA A 86 -12.38 1.88 -3.73
N TRP A 87 -11.60 2.06 -2.66
CA TRP A 87 -11.60 1.19 -1.50
C TRP A 87 -12.78 1.53 -0.57
N PHE A 88 -13.02 2.80 -0.37
CA PHE A 88 -14.12 3.32 0.46
C PHE A 88 -14.58 4.68 -0.07
N HIS A 89 -15.72 5.15 0.41
CA HIS A 89 -16.26 6.44 0.00
C HIS A 89 -15.45 7.60 0.58
N LEU A 90 -15.15 8.60 -0.25
CA LEU A 90 -14.57 9.87 0.19
C LEU A 90 -15.68 10.90 0.38
N PRO A 91 -15.54 11.83 1.35
CA PRO A 91 -16.46 12.95 1.50
C PRO A 91 -16.52 13.80 0.23
N PRO A 92 -17.70 14.35 -0.14
CA PRO A 92 -17.85 15.17 -1.34
C PRO A 92 -16.87 16.34 -1.41
N GLU A 93 -16.57 16.98 -0.29
CA GLU A 93 -15.60 18.08 -0.21
C GLU A 93 -14.18 17.66 -0.57
N VAL A 94 -13.80 16.42 -0.30
CA VAL A 94 -12.50 15.84 -0.71
C VAL A 94 -12.51 15.60 -2.21
N LEU A 95 -13.58 14.99 -2.74
CA LEU A 95 -13.72 14.70 -4.17
C LEU A 95 -13.72 15.96 -5.03
N MET A 96 -14.28 17.07 -4.52
CA MET A 96 -14.33 18.36 -5.20
C MET A 96 -13.08 19.22 -5.01
N GLY A 97 -12.06 18.74 -4.29
CA GLY A 97 -10.87 19.54 -3.94
C GLY A 97 -11.19 20.73 -3.02
N GLN A 98 -12.30 20.67 -2.30
CA GLN A 98 -12.79 21.74 -1.42
C GLN A 98 -12.54 21.48 0.06
N ALA A 99 -11.90 20.36 0.39
CA ALA A 99 -11.57 20.02 1.77
C ALA A 99 -10.64 21.09 2.36
N ARG A 100 -11.08 21.72 3.45
CA ARG A 100 -10.32 22.74 4.17
C ARG A 100 -9.77 22.25 5.52
N ASP A 101 -10.47 21.30 6.12
CA ASP A 101 -10.10 20.74 7.43
C ASP A 101 -9.66 19.27 7.32
N TRP A 102 -8.40 19.09 6.92
CA TRP A 102 -7.78 17.77 6.84
C TRP A 102 -7.54 17.15 8.23
N SER A 103 -7.58 17.94 9.29
CA SER A 103 -7.53 17.41 10.66
C SER A 103 -8.83 16.70 11.02
N ARG A 104 -9.96 17.22 10.54
CA ARG A 104 -11.26 16.56 10.67
C ARG A 104 -11.29 15.24 9.92
N PHE A 105 -10.87 15.24 8.64
CA PHE A 105 -10.76 14.01 7.85
C PHE A 105 -9.90 12.95 8.54
N GLY A 106 -8.75 13.34 9.11
CA GLY A 106 -7.89 12.43 9.86
C GLY A 106 -8.56 11.77 11.07
N ARG A 107 -9.46 12.48 11.75
CA ARG A 107 -10.19 11.94 12.93
C ARG A 107 -11.36 11.04 12.55
N GLU A 108 -11.98 11.25 11.40
CA GLU A 108 -13.16 10.50 10.97
C GLU A 108 -12.81 9.09 10.48
N VAL A 109 -13.72 8.15 10.72
CA VAL A 109 -13.66 6.81 10.16
C VAL A 109 -14.41 6.81 8.83
N PRO A 110 -13.72 6.64 7.68
CA PRO A 110 -14.39 6.71 6.38
C PRO A 110 -15.44 5.61 6.21
N PRO A 111 -16.64 5.96 5.70
CA PRO A 111 -17.65 4.96 5.38
C PRO A 111 -17.12 3.92 4.38
N GLY A 112 -17.20 2.64 4.74
CA GLY A 112 -16.73 1.54 3.90
C GLY A 112 -15.31 1.04 4.16
N ILE A 113 -14.48 1.76 4.94
CA ILE A 113 -13.09 1.32 5.23
C ILE A 113 -13.05 -0.07 5.87
N ALA A 114 -14.02 -0.42 6.71
CA ALA A 114 -14.11 -1.75 7.32
C ALA A 114 -14.34 -2.87 6.29
N ALA A 115 -15.13 -2.61 5.24
CA ALA A 115 -15.31 -3.56 4.14
C ALA A 115 -14.05 -3.68 3.27
N ALA A 116 -13.41 -2.55 2.94
CA ALA A 116 -12.14 -2.51 2.22
C ALA A 116 -11.05 -3.29 2.96
N ARG A 117 -10.93 -3.06 4.27
CA ARG A 117 -10.02 -3.81 5.14
C ARG A 117 -10.24 -5.32 5.04
N ARG A 118 -11.50 -5.80 5.19
CA ARG A 118 -11.79 -7.24 5.07
C ARG A 118 -11.36 -7.79 3.72
N GLY A 119 -11.65 -7.08 2.64
CA GLY A 119 -11.22 -7.47 1.30
C GLY A 119 -9.70 -7.61 1.18
N VAL A 120 -8.93 -6.62 1.65
CA VAL A 120 -7.46 -6.69 1.62
C VAL A 120 -6.92 -7.77 2.55
N MET A 121 -7.49 -7.93 3.76
CA MET A 121 -7.12 -9.04 4.66
C MET A 121 -7.34 -10.40 4.01
N SER A 122 -8.48 -10.59 3.32
CA SER A 122 -8.75 -11.85 2.60
C SER A 122 -7.72 -12.15 1.51
N VAL A 123 -7.16 -11.11 0.86
CA VAL A 123 -6.04 -11.27 -0.09
C VAL A 123 -4.79 -11.73 0.63
N VAL A 124 -4.46 -11.12 1.76
CA VAL A 124 -3.28 -11.49 2.58
C VAL A 124 -3.38 -12.94 3.04
N ASP A 125 -4.54 -13.36 3.54
CA ASP A 125 -4.80 -14.71 4.01
C ASP A 125 -4.68 -15.75 2.87
N ALA A 126 -5.31 -15.46 1.73
CA ALA A 126 -5.23 -16.31 0.54
C ALA A 126 -3.80 -16.41 -0.01
N LEU A 127 -3.06 -15.29 0.00
CA LEU A 127 -1.66 -15.23 -0.43
C LEU A 127 -0.77 -16.04 0.52
N SER A 128 -0.91 -15.85 1.83
CA SER A 128 -0.19 -16.61 2.86
C SER A 128 -0.43 -18.11 2.71
N THR A 129 -1.69 -18.52 2.54
CA THR A 129 -2.08 -19.92 2.34
C THR A 129 -1.45 -20.52 1.06
N ALA A 130 -1.57 -19.80 -0.06
CA ALA A 130 -1.09 -20.27 -1.36
C ALA A 130 0.44 -20.35 -1.45
N THR A 131 1.15 -19.44 -0.79
CA THR A 131 2.61 -19.37 -0.82
C THR A 131 3.29 -19.99 0.40
N LYS A 132 2.51 -20.27 1.46
CA LYS A 132 3.00 -20.69 2.80
C LYS A 132 3.92 -19.65 3.46
N LEU A 133 3.83 -18.40 3.03
CA LEU A 133 4.54 -17.30 3.67
C LEU A 133 3.80 -16.87 4.94
N PRO A 134 4.47 -16.72 6.09
CA PRO A 134 3.88 -16.07 7.25
C PRO A 134 3.66 -14.57 6.95
N TYR A 135 2.80 -13.90 7.71
CA TYR A 135 2.53 -12.45 7.53
C TYR A 135 3.81 -11.60 7.65
N GLY A 136 4.75 -11.99 8.50
CA GLY A 136 6.08 -11.39 8.60
C GLY A 136 6.96 -11.50 7.33
N ARG A 137 6.43 -12.12 6.26
CA ARG A 137 7.02 -12.17 4.92
C ARG A 137 6.12 -11.52 3.85
N ILE A 138 5.16 -10.71 4.28
CA ILE A 138 4.27 -9.95 3.39
C ILE A 138 4.42 -8.47 3.72
N VAL A 139 4.84 -7.67 2.76
CA VAL A 139 4.83 -6.21 2.84
C VAL A 139 3.48 -5.71 2.34
N LEU A 140 2.87 -4.81 3.08
CA LEU A 140 1.66 -4.11 2.68
C LEU A 140 2.00 -2.70 2.25
N GLY A 141 1.31 -2.19 1.25
CA GLY A 141 1.51 -0.81 0.86
C GLY A 141 0.49 -0.34 -0.16
N GLY A 142 0.58 0.93 -0.51
CA GLY A 142 -0.31 1.50 -1.52
C GLY A 142 -0.11 2.98 -1.71
N PHE A 143 -0.75 3.47 -2.76
CA PHE A 143 -0.76 4.88 -3.13
C PHE A 143 -2.06 5.54 -2.68
N SER A 144 -1.96 6.74 -2.10
CA SER A 144 -3.11 7.57 -1.74
C SER A 144 -4.11 6.80 -0.86
N GLN A 145 -5.36 6.61 -1.30
CA GLN A 145 -6.37 5.81 -0.61
C GLN A 145 -5.91 4.36 -0.35
N GLY A 146 -5.12 3.78 -1.27
CA GLY A 146 -4.50 2.46 -1.08
C GLY A 146 -3.54 2.42 0.10
N GLY A 147 -2.77 3.48 0.32
CA GLY A 147 -1.91 3.64 1.50
C GLY A 147 -2.71 3.71 2.80
N MET A 148 -3.88 4.38 2.77
CA MET A 148 -4.77 4.45 3.95
C MET A 148 -5.33 3.07 4.31
N VAL A 149 -5.86 2.32 3.35
CA VAL A 149 -6.45 1.00 3.63
C VAL A 149 -5.39 -0.01 4.05
N THR A 150 -4.19 0.01 3.46
CA THR A 150 -3.11 -0.90 3.86
C THR A 150 -2.53 -0.55 5.22
N THR A 151 -2.50 0.72 5.60
CA THR A 151 -2.17 1.14 6.98
C THR A 151 -3.20 0.59 7.96
N ASP A 152 -4.50 0.75 7.66
CA ASP A 152 -5.58 0.24 8.52
C ASP A 152 -5.51 -1.30 8.68
N VAL A 153 -5.16 -2.02 7.61
CA VAL A 153 -4.94 -3.48 7.64
C VAL A 153 -3.70 -3.83 8.48
N ALA A 154 -2.55 -3.21 8.20
CA ALA A 154 -1.28 -3.50 8.88
C ALA A 154 -1.38 -3.34 10.41
N LEU A 155 -2.14 -2.33 10.85
CA LEU A 155 -2.36 -2.07 12.27
C LEU A 155 -3.29 -3.11 12.94
N ARG A 156 -4.05 -3.90 12.16
CA ARG A 156 -5.11 -4.81 12.68
C ARG A 156 -4.90 -6.29 12.38
N LEU A 157 -3.92 -6.68 11.57
CA LEU A 157 -3.56 -8.08 11.39
C LEU A 157 -3.26 -8.74 12.74
N GLU A 158 -3.44 -10.04 12.87
CA GLU A 158 -3.06 -10.77 14.08
C GLU A 158 -1.55 -10.73 14.30
N GLU A 159 -0.78 -10.98 13.25
CA GLU A 159 0.68 -10.88 13.23
C GLU A 159 1.14 -9.65 12.42
N ALA A 160 2.30 -9.10 12.79
CA ALA A 160 2.86 -7.97 12.07
C ALA A 160 3.29 -8.38 10.66
N PRO A 161 3.00 -7.55 9.62
CA PRO A 161 3.56 -7.76 8.28
C PRO A 161 5.08 -7.49 8.29
N ALA A 162 5.76 -7.85 7.20
CA ALA A 162 7.20 -7.59 7.03
C ALA A 162 7.54 -6.10 6.99
N GLY A 163 6.60 -5.27 6.60
CA GLY A 163 6.73 -3.83 6.50
C GLY A 163 5.47 -3.18 5.94
N LEU A 164 5.43 -1.85 5.99
CA LEU A 164 4.35 -1.03 5.44
C LEU A 164 4.94 0.05 4.53
N CYS A 165 4.38 0.22 3.32
CA CYS A 165 4.78 1.24 2.35
C CYS A 165 3.62 2.22 2.12
N ILE A 166 3.78 3.48 2.50
CA ILE A 166 2.76 4.53 2.38
C ILE A 166 3.24 5.54 1.35
N LEU A 167 2.67 5.48 0.14
CA LEU A 167 3.00 6.38 -0.96
C LEU A 167 1.89 7.43 -1.08
N SER A 168 2.20 8.67 -0.75
CA SER A 168 1.25 9.81 -0.74
C SER A 168 -0.07 9.50 -0.01
N GLY A 169 -0.02 8.71 1.07
CA GLY A 169 -1.16 8.41 1.94
C GLY A 169 -1.25 9.38 3.12
N THR A 170 -2.39 9.42 3.78
CA THR A 170 -2.62 10.32 4.92
C THR A 170 -3.32 9.63 6.08
N LEU A 171 -3.37 10.33 7.21
CA LEU A 171 -4.07 9.91 8.42
C LEU A 171 -5.58 9.87 8.19
N THR A 172 -6.20 8.81 8.65
CA THR A 172 -7.65 8.66 8.84
C THR A 172 -7.91 7.78 10.06
N SER A 173 -9.14 7.76 10.58
CA SER A 173 -9.48 6.90 11.74
C SER A 173 -8.51 7.08 12.93
N GLU A 174 -8.04 8.30 13.19
CA GLU A 174 -6.93 8.61 14.11
C GLU A 174 -7.05 7.90 15.46
N ALA A 175 -8.21 7.95 16.09
CA ALA A 175 -8.42 7.35 17.43
C ALA A 175 -8.19 5.83 17.39
N GLU A 176 -8.72 5.17 16.36
CA GLU A 176 -8.58 3.71 16.20
C GLU A 176 -7.14 3.32 15.84
N TRP A 177 -6.50 4.09 14.95
CA TRP A 177 -5.11 3.83 14.56
C TRP A 177 -4.16 4.04 15.74
N ARG A 178 -4.34 5.10 16.50
CA ARG A 178 -3.55 5.35 17.72
C ARG A 178 -3.66 4.20 18.72
N GLN A 179 -4.87 3.67 18.92
CA GLN A 179 -5.10 2.52 19.81
C GLN A 179 -4.41 1.23 19.30
N LYS A 180 -4.40 1.00 17.97
CA LYS A 180 -3.88 -0.24 17.38
C LYS A 180 -2.37 -0.18 17.10
N ALA A 181 -1.82 0.99 16.83
CA ALA A 181 -0.44 1.15 16.39
C ALA A 181 0.59 0.68 17.43
N SER A 182 0.30 0.82 18.73
CA SER A 182 1.21 0.37 19.81
C SER A 182 1.53 -1.13 19.76
N ALA A 183 0.60 -1.96 19.24
CA ALA A 183 0.83 -3.39 19.02
C ALA A 183 1.79 -3.67 17.85
N ARG A 184 2.20 -2.65 17.10
CA ARG A 184 3.10 -2.71 15.94
C ARG A 184 4.46 -2.07 16.19
N LYS A 185 4.86 -1.95 17.46
CA LYS A 185 6.16 -1.41 17.83
C LYS A 185 7.29 -2.10 17.06
N GLY A 186 8.16 -1.29 16.44
CA GLY A 186 9.27 -1.76 15.62
C GLY A 186 8.89 -2.14 14.18
N LEU A 187 7.60 -2.12 13.79
CA LEU A 187 7.22 -2.36 12.40
C LEU A 187 7.91 -1.35 11.48
N PRO A 188 8.70 -1.82 10.48
CA PRO A 188 9.31 -0.93 9.51
C PRO A 188 8.26 -0.30 8.59
N VAL A 189 8.33 1.03 8.44
CA VAL A 189 7.45 1.80 7.56
C VAL A 189 8.28 2.66 6.62
N PHE A 190 8.06 2.50 5.33
CA PHE A 190 8.49 3.44 4.30
C PHE A 190 7.33 4.39 4.02
N GLN A 191 7.54 5.69 4.19
CA GLN A 191 6.52 6.69 3.93
C GLN A 191 7.10 7.79 3.04
N ALA A 192 6.55 7.96 1.82
CA ALA A 192 6.93 9.03 0.90
C ALA A 192 5.76 9.96 0.62
N HIS A 193 6.01 11.28 0.51
CA HIS A 193 4.96 12.27 0.26
C HIS A 193 5.49 13.52 -0.42
N GLY A 194 4.77 14.03 -1.43
CA GLY A 194 5.10 15.26 -2.12
C GLY A 194 4.86 16.51 -1.26
N ARG A 195 5.83 17.43 -1.21
CA ARG A 195 5.68 18.71 -0.46
C ARG A 195 4.61 19.62 -1.05
N HIS A 196 4.35 19.48 -2.34
CA HIS A 196 3.39 20.26 -3.11
C HIS A 196 2.13 19.45 -3.46
N ASP A 197 1.82 18.42 -2.64
CA ASP A 197 0.62 17.62 -2.82
C ASP A 197 -0.62 18.49 -2.56
N ASP A 198 -1.37 18.74 -3.63
CA ASP A 198 -2.58 19.56 -3.66
C ASP A 198 -3.86 18.73 -3.43
N VAL A 199 -3.74 17.41 -3.42
CA VAL A 199 -4.83 16.45 -3.14
C VAL A 199 -4.88 16.08 -1.66
N LEU A 200 -3.74 15.64 -1.11
CA LEU A 200 -3.57 15.28 0.30
C LEU A 200 -2.42 16.11 0.89
N PRO A 201 -2.71 17.17 1.66
CA PRO A 201 -1.69 18.11 2.10
C PRO A 201 -0.54 17.45 2.87
N PHE A 202 0.68 17.91 2.61
CA PHE A 202 1.89 17.41 3.24
C PHE A 202 1.79 17.35 4.78
N SER A 203 1.17 18.36 5.41
CA SER A 203 0.93 18.38 6.85
C SER A 203 0.07 17.22 7.36
N ALA A 204 -0.79 16.63 6.51
CA ALA A 204 -1.58 15.47 6.89
C ALA A 204 -0.73 14.18 6.87
N ALA A 205 0.25 14.10 5.96
CA ALA A 205 1.25 13.02 5.97
C ALA A 205 2.19 13.10 7.17
N GLU A 206 2.58 14.33 7.57
CA GLU A 206 3.39 14.54 8.78
C GLU A 206 2.66 14.06 10.05
N ARG A 207 1.35 14.35 10.17
CA ARG A 207 0.55 13.85 11.29
C ARG A 207 0.46 12.33 11.33
N LEU A 208 0.38 11.67 10.15
CA LEU A 208 0.43 10.21 10.08
C LEU A 208 1.79 9.69 10.56
N ARG A 209 2.90 10.26 10.05
CA ARG A 209 4.25 9.94 10.50
C ARG A 209 4.37 10.05 12.02
N ASP A 210 3.94 11.17 12.58
CA ASP A 210 4.08 11.45 14.00
C ASP A 210 3.30 10.44 14.84
N LEU A 211 2.06 10.10 14.45
CA LEU A 211 1.26 9.07 15.11
C LEU A 211 2.00 7.72 15.11
N LEU A 212 2.55 7.30 13.96
CA LEU A 212 3.24 6.02 13.83
C LEU A 212 4.55 6.00 14.65
N VAL A 213 5.32 7.10 14.63
CA VAL A 213 6.54 7.25 15.43
C VAL A 213 6.23 7.25 16.93
N GLU A 214 5.23 8.00 17.37
CA GLU A 214 4.78 8.01 18.77
C GLU A 214 4.36 6.62 19.26
N ALA A 215 3.78 5.82 18.39
CA ALA A 215 3.41 4.44 18.70
C ALA A 215 4.60 3.46 18.67
N GLY A 216 5.80 3.93 18.29
CA GLY A 216 7.03 3.14 18.29
C GLY A 216 7.30 2.36 17.00
N LEU A 217 6.62 2.66 15.89
CA LEU A 217 6.95 2.09 14.59
C LEU A 217 8.27 2.73 14.06
N SER A 218 9.00 2.00 13.23
CA SER A 218 10.24 2.47 12.61
C SER A 218 9.95 3.14 11.28
N VAL A 219 9.66 4.43 11.30
CA VAL A 219 9.24 5.19 10.10
C VAL A 219 10.46 5.82 9.43
N ASP A 220 10.68 5.46 8.17
CA ASP A 220 11.59 6.11 7.23
C ASP A 220 10.75 7.02 6.34
N PHE A 221 10.79 8.34 6.63
CA PHE A 221 9.95 9.34 6.00
C PHE A 221 10.71 10.11 4.93
N HIS A 222 10.24 10.04 3.69
CA HIS A 222 10.82 10.64 2.50
C HIS A 222 9.92 11.74 1.92
N PRO A 223 10.09 12.99 2.32
CA PRO A 223 9.47 14.12 1.63
C PRO A 223 10.22 14.42 0.33
N PHE A 224 9.49 14.58 -0.78
CA PHE A 224 10.06 14.94 -2.07
C PHE A 224 9.43 16.22 -2.65
N GLU A 225 10.16 16.90 -3.53
CA GLU A 225 9.66 18.10 -4.23
C GLU A 225 8.75 17.67 -5.38
N GLY A 226 7.44 17.58 -5.12
CA GLY A 226 6.49 17.12 -6.13
C GLY A 226 5.03 17.18 -5.67
N PRO A 227 4.09 16.96 -6.60
CA PRO A 227 2.65 16.90 -6.36
C PRO A 227 2.21 15.54 -5.82
N HIS A 228 0.89 15.24 -5.90
CA HIS A 228 0.30 13.94 -5.55
C HIS A 228 0.70 12.83 -6.52
N THR A 229 1.87 12.23 -6.32
CA THR A 229 2.46 11.23 -7.23
C THR A 229 3.37 10.24 -6.47
N ILE A 230 3.91 9.28 -7.20
CA ILE A 230 5.06 8.46 -6.81
C ILE A 230 6.24 8.98 -7.61
N ALA A 231 7.19 9.64 -6.95
CA ALA A 231 8.36 10.19 -7.63
C ALA A 231 9.36 9.08 -8.01
N PRO A 232 10.05 9.18 -9.16
CA PRO A 232 11.00 8.15 -9.60
C PRO A 232 12.08 7.83 -8.57
N GLU A 233 12.62 8.84 -7.89
CA GLU A 233 13.63 8.69 -6.84
C GLU A 233 13.13 7.87 -5.64
N GLU A 234 11.82 7.86 -5.41
CA GLU A 234 11.21 7.06 -4.34
C GLU A 234 11.12 5.58 -4.70
N LEU A 235 11.14 5.23 -6.00
CA LEU A 235 11.17 3.82 -6.42
C LEU A 235 12.49 3.15 -6.06
N GLU A 236 13.63 3.84 -6.20
CA GLU A 236 14.95 3.32 -5.79
C GLU A 236 14.97 3.06 -4.27
N ARG A 237 14.46 4.01 -3.49
CA ARG A 237 14.37 3.89 -2.03
C ARG A 237 13.40 2.78 -1.60
N LEU A 238 12.27 2.67 -2.29
CA LEU A 238 11.31 1.59 -2.06
C LEU A 238 11.93 0.23 -2.39
N ALA A 239 12.67 0.12 -3.50
CA ALA A 239 13.39 -1.11 -3.84
C ALA A 239 14.40 -1.50 -2.75
N ALA A 240 15.20 -0.55 -2.26
CA ALA A 240 16.12 -0.76 -1.14
C ALA A 240 15.40 -1.18 0.15
N PHE A 241 14.27 -0.52 0.46
CA PHE A 241 13.41 -0.92 1.59
C PHE A 241 12.94 -2.37 1.46
N LEU A 242 12.48 -2.81 0.29
CA LEU A 242 12.03 -4.18 0.03
C LEU A 242 13.17 -5.19 0.14
N VAL A 243 14.36 -4.88 -0.40
CA VAL A 243 15.57 -5.72 -0.26
C VAL A 243 15.93 -5.94 1.21
N ALA A 244 15.85 -4.89 2.02
CA ALA A 244 16.09 -5.01 3.47
C ALA A 244 15.09 -5.96 4.17
N ARG A 245 13.89 -6.16 3.63
CA ARG A 245 12.90 -7.13 4.14
C ARG A 245 13.22 -8.58 3.72
N LEU A 246 13.98 -8.77 2.65
CA LEU A 246 14.47 -10.10 2.27
C LEU A 246 15.50 -10.64 3.29
N GLY A 247 16.34 -9.78 3.86
CA GLY A 247 17.40 -10.17 4.79
C GLY A 247 16.98 -10.41 6.24
N GLY A 248 15.77 -10.01 6.65
CA GLY A 248 15.24 -10.26 7.99
C GLY A 248 14.86 -11.73 8.18
N ARG A 249 15.60 -12.45 9.03
CA ARG A 249 15.20 -13.75 9.62
C ARG A 249 14.45 -13.51 10.92
#